data_623d5a6b9a22d86dbe767bd0800c71c2
#
_entry.id   623d5a6b9a22d86dbe767bd0800c71c2
#
_cell.length_a   1.000
_cell.length_b   1.000
_cell.length_c   1.000
_cell.angle_alpha   90.00
_cell.angle_beta   90.00
_cell.angle_gamma   90.00
#
_symmetry.space_group_name_H-M   'P 1'
#
loop_
_entity.id
_entity.type
_entity.pdbx_description
1 polymer ?
#
loop_
_entity_poly.entity_id
_entity_poly.type
_entity_poly.pdbx_seq_one_letter_code
_entity_poly.pdbx_strand_id
1 'polypeptide(L)'
;MCGIVGIFLKNKELHSQLGSLFSPMLTEMGDRGPDSSGFAIYRDKIEDEFKVTLHSSSKNLNWNEVEKLINSKLKLSVKISKISSHAIFKTKLEPEEIRKFINSNFKDINITSIGKSLEIYKEVGMPLDVLEQFNVINMIGSHMIGHTRMATESAVTTEGAHPFNTGSDLCLVHNGSLSNHNDLRKWLFKEKGIVFQTENDSEVAAGYISYKWKRV
;
A
#
# COMPACT_ATOMS: atom_id res chain seq x y z
N MET A 1 12.67 12.67 11.99
CA MET A 1 13.15 12.13 10.66
C MET A 1 12.54 10.77 10.45
N CYS A 2 12.12 10.47 9.23
CA CYS A 2 11.56 9.15 8.90
C CYS A 2 12.60 8.02 9.01
N GLY A 3 12.13 6.78 9.16
CA GLY A 3 12.94 5.56 9.13
C GLY A 3 12.55 4.67 7.96
N ILE A 4 13.51 3.98 7.35
CA ILE A 4 13.30 2.97 6.30
C ILE A 4 14.03 1.71 6.71
N VAL A 5 13.35 0.57 6.58
CA VAL A 5 13.93 -0.76 6.76
C VAL A 5 13.52 -1.67 5.60
N GLY A 6 14.33 -2.67 5.31
CA GLY A 6 14.00 -3.66 4.32
C GLY A 6 14.74 -4.98 4.57
N ILE A 7 14.09 -6.08 4.27
CA ILE A 7 14.66 -7.41 4.36
C ILE A 7 14.28 -8.22 3.12
N PHE A 8 15.24 -8.90 2.52
CA PHE A 8 15.05 -9.84 1.42
C PHE A 8 15.68 -11.18 1.78
N LEU A 9 14.84 -12.21 1.90
CA LEU A 9 15.26 -13.56 2.28
C LEU A 9 15.56 -14.39 1.04
N LYS A 10 16.84 -14.56 0.74
CA LYS A 10 17.29 -15.38 -0.40
C LYS A 10 17.05 -16.87 -0.17
N ASN A 11 17.10 -17.33 1.08
CA ASN A 11 16.80 -18.72 1.44
C ASN A 11 15.30 -18.89 1.68
N LYS A 12 14.64 -19.73 0.89
CA LYS A 12 13.20 -20.01 0.99
C LYS A 12 12.77 -20.62 2.32
N GLU A 13 13.65 -21.36 2.99
CA GLU A 13 13.36 -21.92 4.31
C GLU A 13 13.09 -20.86 5.38
N LEU A 14 13.61 -19.65 5.18
CA LEU A 14 13.39 -18.53 6.09
C LEU A 14 12.11 -17.74 5.79
N HIS A 15 11.41 -18.01 4.68
CA HIS A 15 10.22 -17.26 4.29
C HIS A 15 9.12 -17.30 5.36
N SER A 16 9.00 -18.39 6.13
CA SER A 16 8.08 -18.50 7.26
C SER A 16 8.44 -17.60 8.46
N GLN A 17 9.67 -17.11 8.52
CA GLN A 17 10.17 -16.25 9.58
C GLN A 17 10.21 -14.75 9.17
N LEU A 18 9.76 -14.41 7.97
CA LEU A 18 9.89 -13.04 7.44
C LEU A 18 9.32 -12.00 8.39
N GLY A 19 8.10 -12.20 8.87
CA GLY A 19 7.43 -11.25 9.77
C GLY A 19 8.15 -11.11 11.12
N SER A 20 8.62 -12.20 11.70
CA SER A 20 9.34 -12.18 12.99
C SER A 20 10.72 -11.52 12.87
N LEU A 21 11.39 -11.62 11.73
CA LEU A 21 12.64 -10.94 11.45
C LEU A 21 12.45 -9.44 11.13
N PHE A 22 11.37 -9.11 10.43
CA PHE A 22 11.08 -7.73 10.02
C PHE A 22 10.56 -6.86 11.18
N SER A 23 9.71 -7.42 12.05
CA SER A 23 9.04 -6.66 13.11
C SER A 23 10.01 -5.88 14.02
N PRO A 24 11.08 -6.48 14.58
CA PRO A 24 12.02 -5.72 15.42
C PRO A 24 12.73 -4.62 14.62
N MET A 25 13.03 -4.83 13.34
CA MET A 25 13.69 -3.83 12.50
C MET A 25 12.83 -2.57 12.34
N LEU A 26 11.51 -2.73 12.11
CA LEU A 26 10.61 -1.58 11.98
C LEU A 26 10.34 -0.90 13.32
N THR A 27 10.26 -1.67 14.42
CA THR A 27 10.08 -1.15 15.77
C THR A 27 11.23 -0.21 16.17
N GLU A 28 12.48 -0.58 15.88
CA GLU A 28 13.67 0.26 16.16
C GLU A 28 13.65 1.60 15.41
N MET A 29 12.85 1.74 14.35
CA MET A 29 12.67 3.01 13.64
C MET A 29 11.57 3.88 14.24
N GLY A 30 10.91 3.46 15.32
CA GLY A 30 9.79 4.18 15.95
C GLY A 30 10.13 5.58 16.40
N ASP A 31 11.26 5.75 17.08
CA ASP A 31 11.72 7.07 17.57
C ASP A 31 12.04 8.05 16.43
N ARG A 32 12.28 7.55 15.22
CA ARG A 32 12.54 8.40 14.05
C ARG A 32 11.27 8.89 13.37
N GLY A 33 10.16 8.17 13.50
CA GLY A 33 8.91 8.51 12.85
C GLY A 33 7.70 7.93 13.59
N PRO A 34 7.21 8.62 14.61
CA PRO A 34 6.16 8.10 15.49
C PRO A 34 4.75 8.31 14.94
N ASP A 35 4.57 9.11 13.87
CA ASP A 35 3.25 9.61 13.48
C ASP A 35 2.45 8.59 12.65
N SER A 36 3.12 7.87 11.76
CA SER A 36 2.50 6.79 10.98
C SER A 36 3.54 5.78 10.52
N SER A 37 3.10 4.56 10.32
CA SER A 37 3.95 3.46 9.89
C SER A 37 3.25 2.64 8.82
N GLY A 38 4.05 1.98 7.99
CA GLY A 38 3.52 1.04 7.03
C GLY A 38 4.60 0.16 6.43
N PHE A 39 4.14 -0.89 5.79
CA PHE A 39 5.02 -1.87 5.18
C PHE A 39 4.40 -2.46 3.92
N ALA A 40 5.26 -2.90 3.03
CA ALA A 40 4.92 -3.74 1.89
C ALA A 40 5.50 -5.13 2.13
N ILE A 41 4.69 -6.15 1.85
CA ILE A 41 5.10 -7.55 1.89
C ILE A 41 4.92 -8.19 0.53
N TYR A 42 5.89 -9.00 0.13
CA TYR A 42 5.86 -9.80 -1.08
C TYR A 42 5.74 -11.27 -0.71
N ARG A 43 4.56 -11.81 -1.01
CA ARG A 43 4.20 -13.21 -0.80
C ARG A 43 4.40 -14.01 -2.10
N ASP A 44 4.11 -15.29 -2.04
CA ASP A 44 4.09 -16.12 -3.25
C ASP A 44 3.19 -15.51 -4.32
N LYS A 45 3.71 -15.51 -5.53
CA LYS A 45 3.04 -14.95 -6.70
C LYS A 45 1.83 -15.79 -7.09
N ILE A 46 0.71 -15.12 -7.37
CA ILE A 46 -0.49 -15.73 -7.95
C ILE A 46 -0.43 -15.53 -9.46
N GLU A 47 -0.49 -16.61 -10.26
CA GLU A 47 -0.27 -16.49 -11.70
C GLU A 47 -1.42 -15.82 -12.44
N ASP A 48 -2.67 -16.22 -12.16
CA ASP A 48 -3.84 -15.86 -12.97
C ASP A 48 -4.72 -14.76 -12.37
N GLU A 49 -4.33 -14.21 -11.24
CA GLU A 49 -5.11 -13.22 -10.51
C GLU A 49 -4.24 -12.09 -9.96
N PHE A 50 -4.87 -10.96 -9.70
CA PHE A 50 -4.29 -9.86 -8.94
C PHE A 50 -4.84 -9.87 -7.51
N LYS A 51 -4.00 -9.62 -6.54
CA LYS A 51 -4.36 -9.23 -5.19
C LYS A 51 -4.63 -7.73 -5.18
N VAL A 52 -5.72 -7.34 -4.61
CA VAL A 52 -6.10 -5.93 -4.43
C VAL A 52 -6.22 -5.68 -2.94
N THR A 53 -5.35 -4.83 -2.41
CA THR A 53 -5.43 -4.39 -1.02
C THR A 53 -6.13 -3.04 -0.98
N LEU A 54 -7.17 -2.97 -0.17
CA LEU A 54 -8.01 -1.81 0.05
C LEU A 54 -7.82 -1.27 1.47
N HIS A 55 -7.95 0.03 1.64
CA HIS A 55 -8.08 0.70 2.93
C HIS A 55 -9.37 1.51 2.96
N SER A 56 -9.99 1.62 4.12
CA SER A 56 -11.08 2.57 4.35
C SER A 56 -10.85 3.39 5.61
N SER A 57 -10.99 4.69 5.48
CA SER A 57 -10.99 5.62 6.61
C SER A 57 -12.28 5.52 7.45
N SER A 58 -13.35 4.93 6.90
CA SER A 58 -14.60 4.73 7.61
C SER A 58 -14.55 3.51 8.52
N LYS A 59 -14.58 3.73 9.84
CA LYS A 59 -14.59 2.65 10.84
C LYS A 59 -15.82 1.74 10.74
N ASN A 60 -16.92 2.23 10.17
CA ASN A 60 -18.20 1.53 10.08
C ASN A 60 -18.44 0.91 8.70
N LEU A 61 -17.43 0.88 7.82
CA LEU A 61 -17.60 0.29 6.50
C LEU A 61 -17.92 -1.21 6.59
N ASN A 62 -19.02 -1.59 5.94
CA ASN A 62 -19.41 -3.00 5.84
C ASN A 62 -18.78 -3.63 4.60
N TRP A 63 -17.69 -4.34 4.78
CA TRP A 63 -16.97 -5.02 3.69
C TRP A 63 -17.83 -6.06 2.95
N ASN A 64 -18.85 -6.64 3.60
CA ASN A 64 -19.77 -7.57 2.93
C ASN A 64 -20.66 -6.85 1.89
N GLU A 65 -21.01 -5.60 2.13
CA GLU A 65 -21.75 -4.78 1.16
C GLU A 65 -20.85 -4.38 -0.02
N VAL A 66 -19.60 -4.05 0.25
CA VAL A 66 -18.59 -3.79 -0.78
C VAL A 66 -18.40 -5.03 -1.67
N GLU A 67 -18.26 -6.21 -1.07
CA GLU A 67 -18.16 -7.49 -1.77
C GLU A 67 -19.37 -7.75 -2.68
N LYS A 68 -20.58 -7.59 -2.15
CA LYS A 68 -21.83 -7.75 -2.91
C LYS A 68 -21.88 -6.77 -4.09
N LEU A 69 -21.49 -5.52 -3.88
CA LEU A 69 -21.51 -4.52 -4.95
C LEU A 69 -20.49 -4.85 -6.05
N ILE A 70 -19.26 -5.23 -5.69
CA ILE A 70 -18.23 -5.67 -6.64
C ILE A 70 -18.75 -6.86 -7.45
N ASN A 71 -19.26 -7.89 -6.78
CA ASN A 71 -19.73 -9.11 -7.43
C ASN A 71 -20.91 -8.84 -8.37
N SER A 72 -21.88 -8.02 -7.96
CA SER A 72 -23.06 -7.72 -8.78
C SER A 72 -22.73 -6.85 -9.99
N LYS A 73 -21.92 -5.82 -9.83
CA LYS A 73 -21.60 -4.85 -10.88
C LYS A 73 -20.60 -5.39 -11.91
N LEU A 74 -19.61 -6.14 -11.44
CA LEU A 74 -18.56 -6.69 -12.30
C LEU A 74 -18.82 -8.13 -12.73
N LYS A 75 -19.94 -8.74 -12.28
CA LYS A 75 -20.30 -10.15 -12.53
C LYS A 75 -19.17 -11.12 -12.13
N LEU A 76 -18.57 -10.85 -10.96
CA LEU A 76 -17.48 -11.63 -10.38
C LEU A 76 -17.98 -12.48 -9.22
N SER A 77 -17.09 -13.31 -8.69
CA SER A 77 -17.29 -14.08 -7.46
C SER A 77 -16.06 -13.91 -6.57
N VAL A 78 -15.74 -12.65 -6.25
CA VAL A 78 -14.65 -12.34 -5.31
C VAL A 78 -15.12 -12.51 -3.88
N LYS A 79 -14.17 -12.87 -3.00
CA LYS A 79 -14.36 -12.88 -1.55
C LYS A 79 -13.41 -11.86 -0.94
N ILE A 80 -13.94 -10.95 -0.14
CA ILE A 80 -13.17 -9.95 0.59
C ILE A 80 -12.78 -10.49 1.96
N SER A 81 -11.50 -10.48 2.27
CA SER A 81 -10.96 -10.81 3.59
C SER A 81 -10.55 -9.53 4.31
N LYS A 82 -11.19 -9.23 5.44
CA LYS A 82 -10.85 -8.06 6.26
C LYS A 82 -9.58 -8.33 7.08
N ILE A 83 -8.70 -7.34 7.11
CA ILE A 83 -7.47 -7.32 7.90
C ILE A 83 -7.38 -5.95 8.57
N SER A 84 -7.94 -5.82 9.77
CA SER A 84 -8.05 -4.55 10.52
C SER A 84 -8.78 -3.45 9.73
N SER A 85 -8.15 -2.30 9.46
CA SER A 85 -8.65 -1.20 8.63
C SER A 85 -8.55 -1.47 7.13
N HIS A 86 -7.88 -2.55 6.77
CA HIS A 86 -7.69 -2.98 5.37
C HIS A 86 -8.56 -4.18 5.03
N ALA A 87 -8.65 -4.42 3.74
CA ALA A 87 -9.26 -5.63 3.19
C ALA A 87 -8.54 -6.06 1.91
N ILE A 88 -8.55 -7.35 1.65
CA ILE A 88 -7.91 -7.92 0.46
C ILE A 88 -8.88 -8.82 -0.28
N PHE A 89 -8.84 -8.76 -1.60
CA PHE A 89 -9.50 -9.71 -2.48
C PHE A 89 -8.64 -10.06 -3.69
N LYS A 90 -9.01 -11.13 -4.38
CA LYS A 90 -8.34 -11.58 -5.61
C LYS A 90 -9.29 -11.47 -6.78
N THR A 91 -8.76 -11.13 -7.95
CA THR A 91 -9.55 -10.99 -9.18
C THR A 91 -8.69 -11.18 -10.43
N LYS A 92 -9.34 -11.61 -11.52
CA LYS A 92 -8.72 -11.71 -12.84
C LYS A 92 -8.80 -10.41 -13.66
N LEU A 93 -9.49 -9.39 -13.14
CA LEU A 93 -9.58 -8.11 -13.83
C LEU A 93 -8.23 -7.40 -13.86
N GLU A 94 -8.00 -6.67 -14.93
CA GLU A 94 -6.80 -5.85 -15.08
C GLU A 94 -6.76 -4.70 -14.07
N PRO A 95 -5.58 -4.31 -13.56
CA PRO A 95 -5.42 -3.27 -12.55
C PRO A 95 -6.13 -1.95 -12.86
N GLU A 96 -6.15 -1.53 -14.10
CA GLU A 96 -6.78 -0.27 -14.51
C GLU A 96 -8.32 -0.33 -14.42
N GLU A 97 -8.93 -1.48 -14.74
CA GLU A 97 -10.36 -1.69 -14.61
C GLU A 97 -10.79 -1.66 -13.14
N ILE A 98 -9.98 -2.31 -12.28
CA ILE A 98 -10.21 -2.32 -10.82
C ILE A 98 -10.12 -0.89 -10.26
N ARG A 99 -9.06 -0.13 -10.61
CA ARG A 99 -8.89 1.26 -10.17
C ARG A 99 -10.06 2.11 -10.57
N LYS A 100 -10.46 2.04 -11.84
CA LYS A 100 -11.60 2.80 -12.35
C LYS A 100 -12.88 2.45 -11.62
N PHE A 101 -13.13 1.17 -11.38
CA PHE A 101 -14.33 0.73 -10.69
C PHE A 101 -14.38 1.21 -9.24
N ILE A 102 -13.32 0.97 -8.46
CA ILE A 102 -13.26 1.37 -7.05
C ILE A 102 -13.41 2.89 -6.91
N ASN A 103 -12.64 3.67 -7.66
CA ASN A 103 -12.68 5.14 -7.60
C ASN A 103 -14.05 5.73 -8.02
N SER A 104 -14.79 5.05 -8.91
CA SER A 104 -16.10 5.52 -9.37
C SER A 104 -17.25 5.16 -8.44
N ASN A 105 -17.11 4.12 -7.63
CA ASN A 105 -18.22 3.60 -6.81
C ASN A 105 -18.04 3.81 -5.30
N PHE A 106 -16.80 4.07 -4.84
CA PHE A 106 -16.51 4.21 -3.42
C PHE A 106 -15.65 5.46 -3.17
N LYS A 107 -16.15 6.37 -2.34
CA LYS A 107 -15.44 7.61 -1.99
C LYS A 107 -14.47 7.40 -0.82
N ASP A 108 -14.83 6.47 0.09
CA ASP A 108 -14.10 6.23 1.34
C ASP A 108 -13.23 4.97 1.28
N ILE A 109 -13.01 4.43 0.09
CA ILE A 109 -12.16 3.26 -0.12
C ILE A 109 -11.00 3.63 -1.06
N ASN A 110 -9.79 3.41 -0.57
CA ASN A 110 -8.56 3.63 -1.30
C ASN A 110 -7.87 2.30 -1.63
N ILE A 111 -7.28 2.21 -2.80
CA ILE A 111 -6.45 1.06 -3.16
C ILE A 111 -5.03 1.34 -2.69
N THR A 112 -4.54 0.54 -1.74
CA THR A 112 -3.17 0.64 -1.24
C THR A 112 -2.18 -0.12 -2.11
N SER A 113 -2.58 -1.26 -2.68
CA SER A 113 -1.76 -1.97 -3.66
C SER A 113 -2.59 -2.83 -4.62
N ILE A 114 -2.05 -3.05 -5.81
CA ILE A 114 -2.48 -4.08 -6.75
C ILE A 114 -1.23 -4.80 -7.26
N GLY A 115 -1.24 -6.13 -7.21
CA GLY A 115 -0.14 -6.95 -7.69
C GLY A 115 -0.43 -8.43 -7.58
N LYS A 116 0.48 -9.25 -8.07
CA LYS A 116 0.37 -10.71 -7.97
C LYS A 116 0.98 -11.24 -6.67
N SER A 117 1.94 -10.50 -6.09
CA SER A 117 2.65 -10.86 -4.87
C SER A 117 2.57 -9.78 -3.78
N LEU A 118 2.49 -8.51 -4.16
CA LEU A 118 2.54 -7.35 -3.28
C LEU A 118 1.25 -7.13 -2.50
N GLU A 119 1.41 -6.87 -1.20
CA GLU A 119 0.37 -6.33 -0.31
C GLU A 119 0.96 -5.14 0.46
N ILE A 120 0.24 -4.02 0.56
CA ILE A 120 0.66 -2.84 1.33
C ILE A 120 -0.33 -2.58 2.45
N TYR A 121 0.20 -2.48 3.67
CA TYR A 121 -0.51 -2.16 4.89
C TYR A 121 0.13 -0.94 5.53
N LYS A 122 -0.66 0.02 5.96
CA LYS A 122 -0.18 1.24 6.57
C LYS A 122 -1.24 1.87 7.47
N GLU A 123 -0.82 2.55 8.53
CA GLU A 123 -1.73 3.15 9.48
C GLU A 123 -1.07 4.34 10.20
N VAL A 124 -1.90 5.21 10.76
CA VAL A 124 -1.47 6.22 11.73
C VAL A 124 -1.11 5.52 13.03
N GLY A 125 0.03 5.86 13.60
CA GLY A 125 0.49 5.34 14.89
C GLY A 125 1.92 4.82 14.88
N MET A 126 2.36 4.42 16.06
CA MET A 126 3.69 3.88 16.30
C MET A 126 3.90 2.55 15.56
N PRO A 127 5.12 2.23 15.12
CA PRO A 127 5.40 0.98 14.42
C PRO A 127 4.94 -0.27 15.18
N LEU A 128 5.14 -0.31 16.48
CA LEU A 128 4.74 -1.46 17.29
C LEU A 128 3.24 -1.72 17.21
N ASP A 129 2.43 -0.66 17.38
CA ASP A 129 0.96 -0.75 17.32
C ASP A 129 0.49 -1.23 15.94
N VAL A 130 1.12 -0.71 14.87
CA VAL A 130 0.80 -1.08 13.49
C VAL A 130 1.19 -2.54 13.20
N LEU A 131 2.36 -2.99 13.68
CA LEU A 131 2.81 -4.38 13.54
C LEU A 131 1.89 -5.37 14.25
N GLU A 132 1.43 -5.02 15.46
CA GLU A 132 0.47 -5.83 16.23
C GLU A 132 -0.90 -5.84 15.55
N GLN A 133 -1.40 -4.67 15.13
CA GLN A 133 -2.70 -4.51 14.47
C GLN A 133 -2.86 -5.40 13.24
N PHE A 134 -1.79 -5.56 12.45
CA PHE A 134 -1.78 -6.40 11.26
C PHE A 134 -1.21 -7.81 11.49
N ASN A 135 -0.86 -8.15 12.74
CA ASN A 135 -0.28 -9.45 13.09
C ASN A 135 0.96 -9.81 12.23
N VAL A 136 1.84 -8.83 12.06
CA VAL A 136 2.98 -8.92 11.13
C VAL A 136 3.94 -10.03 11.50
N ILE A 137 4.12 -10.30 12.79
CA ILE A 137 5.02 -11.34 13.29
C ILE A 137 4.78 -12.72 12.68
N ASN A 138 3.54 -13.00 12.27
CA ASN A 138 3.13 -14.27 11.65
C ASN A 138 3.05 -14.20 10.11
N MET A 139 3.47 -13.10 9.50
CA MET A 139 3.42 -12.95 8.05
C MET A 139 4.55 -13.73 7.36
N ILE A 140 4.19 -14.43 6.28
CA ILE A 140 5.08 -15.27 5.47
C ILE A 140 5.27 -14.64 4.11
N GLY A 141 6.51 -14.64 3.62
CA GLY A 141 6.85 -14.07 2.30
C GLY A 141 8.35 -14.07 2.05
N SER A 142 8.76 -13.52 0.91
CA SER A 142 10.15 -13.46 0.48
C SER A 142 10.88 -12.19 0.93
N HIS A 143 10.18 -11.07 0.96
CA HIS A 143 10.77 -9.79 1.39
C HIS A 143 9.73 -8.80 1.88
N MET A 144 10.18 -7.86 2.69
CA MET A 144 9.40 -6.73 3.18
C MET A 144 10.22 -5.45 3.11
N ILE A 145 9.51 -4.33 2.92
CA ILE A 145 10.05 -2.98 3.07
C ILE A 145 9.10 -2.19 3.97
N GLY A 146 9.64 -1.42 4.90
CA GLY A 146 8.86 -0.64 5.85
C GLY A 146 9.35 0.77 5.99
N HIS A 147 8.46 1.62 6.48
CA HIS A 147 8.70 3.02 6.68
C HIS A 147 7.99 3.52 7.93
N THR A 148 8.69 4.36 8.70
CA THR A 148 8.12 5.14 9.81
C THR A 148 8.21 6.61 9.46
N ARG A 149 7.10 7.33 9.60
CA ARG A 149 6.98 8.72 9.16
C ARG A 149 6.93 9.67 10.35
N MET A 150 7.71 10.73 10.25
CA MET A 150 7.53 11.96 11.01
C MET A 150 6.97 13.01 10.04
N ALA A 151 5.73 13.42 10.25
CA ALA A 151 5.08 14.40 9.40
C ALA A 151 5.59 15.81 9.73
N THR A 152 6.07 16.54 8.74
CA THR A 152 6.58 17.89 8.90
C THR A 152 5.69 18.96 8.26
N GLU A 153 5.12 18.64 7.09
CA GLU A 153 4.39 19.64 6.28
C GLU A 153 3.00 19.16 5.83
N SER A 154 2.70 17.87 5.91
CA SER A 154 1.41 17.34 5.48
C SER A 154 0.69 16.60 6.60
N ALA A 155 -0.64 16.51 6.50
CA ALA A 155 -1.48 15.86 7.50
C ALA A 155 -1.04 14.42 7.80
N VAL A 156 -1.20 14.01 9.04
CA VAL A 156 -1.00 12.62 9.48
C VAL A 156 -2.26 11.84 9.14
N THR A 157 -2.20 11.11 8.05
CA THR A 157 -3.30 10.25 7.58
C THR A 157 -2.75 8.90 7.13
N THR A 158 -3.60 7.89 7.15
CA THR A 158 -3.23 6.56 6.64
C THR A 158 -2.86 6.60 5.17
N GLU A 159 -3.57 7.38 4.36
CA GLU A 159 -3.28 7.55 2.93
C GLU A 159 -1.90 8.16 2.70
N GLY A 160 -1.51 9.14 3.53
CA GLY A 160 -0.22 9.82 3.46
C GLY A 160 0.95 9.03 4.02
N ALA A 161 0.71 7.88 4.67
CA ALA A 161 1.76 6.98 5.13
C ALA A 161 2.39 6.22 3.95
N HIS A 162 3.66 5.81 4.12
CA HIS A 162 4.35 4.94 3.17
C HIS A 162 4.12 3.46 3.48
N PRO A 163 4.33 2.55 2.52
CA PRO A 163 4.76 2.75 1.12
C PRO A 163 3.67 3.26 0.18
N PHE A 164 4.09 3.80 -0.97
CA PHE A 164 3.21 4.12 -2.09
C PHE A 164 3.34 3.08 -3.21
N ASN A 165 2.21 2.60 -3.73
CA ASN A 165 2.19 1.70 -4.88
C ASN A 165 2.62 2.44 -6.16
N THR A 166 3.56 1.88 -6.91
CA THR A 166 4.11 2.45 -8.13
C THR A 166 3.77 1.64 -9.39
N GLY A 167 2.88 0.67 -9.27
CA GLY A 167 2.49 -0.23 -10.35
C GLY A 167 2.19 -1.63 -9.83
N SER A 168 1.97 -2.59 -10.73
CA SER A 168 1.77 -3.97 -10.33
C SER A 168 3.06 -4.52 -9.70
N ASP A 169 2.96 -5.03 -8.48
CA ASP A 169 4.08 -5.56 -7.69
C ASP A 169 5.25 -4.58 -7.44
N LEU A 170 5.00 -3.28 -7.51
CA LEU A 170 6.00 -2.25 -7.25
C LEU A 170 5.53 -1.27 -6.18
N CYS A 171 6.42 -0.91 -5.27
CA CYS A 171 6.17 0.13 -4.29
C CYS A 171 7.41 1.00 -4.04
N LEU A 172 7.16 2.18 -3.47
CA LEU A 172 8.18 3.16 -3.12
C LEU A 172 8.07 3.52 -1.64
N VAL A 173 9.20 3.56 -0.96
CA VAL A 173 9.40 4.30 0.30
C VAL A 173 10.43 5.40 0.06
N HIS A 174 10.24 6.55 0.69
CA HIS A 174 11.11 7.71 0.50
C HIS A 174 11.31 8.43 1.83
N ASN A 175 12.54 8.78 2.11
CA ASN A 175 12.91 9.63 3.24
C ASN A 175 13.72 10.81 2.70
N GLY A 176 13.04 11.90 2.37
CA GLY A 176 13.62 13.08 1.76
C GLY A 176 12.52 14.06 1.33
N SER A 177 12.91 15.05 0.52
CA SER A 177 11.99 16.01 -0.06
C SER A 177 12.24 16.12 -1.56
N LEU A 178 11.17 16.00 -2.36
CA LEU A 178 11.22 16.19 -3.81
C LEU A 178 10.91 17.65 -4.12
N SER A 179 11.92 18.47 -4.35
CA SER A 179 11.80 19.92 -4.49
C SER A 179 10.87 20.39 -5.61
N ASN A 180 10.74 19.61 -6.68
CA ASN A 180 9.91 19.94 -7.85
C ASN A 180 8.58 19.19 -7.88
N HIS A 181 8.13 18.62 -6.75
CA HIS A 181 6.93 17.76 -6.71
C HIS A 181 5.65 18.47 -7.20
N ASN A 182 5.49 19.76 -6.92
CA ASN A 182 4.30 20.52 -7.35
C ASN A 182 4.21 20.65 -8.85
N ASP A 183 5.31 20.93 -9.53
CA ASP A 183 5.33 21.05 -11.00
C ASP A 183 5.16 19.69 -11.66
N LEU A 184 5.80 18.66 -11.08
CA LEU A 184 5.63 17.28 -11.53
C LEU A 184 4.20 16.78 -11.34
N ARG A 185 3.55 17.11 -10.20
CA ARG A 185 2.13 16.82 -9.93
C ARG A 185 1.23 17.42 -11.00
N LYS A 186 1.39 18.73 -11.28
CA LYS A 186 0.62 19.42 -12.31
C LYS A 186 0.83 18.81 -13.69
N TRP A 187 2.06 18.48 -14.03
CA TRP A 187 2.38 17.86 -15.30
C TRP A 187 1.77 16.46 -15.44
N LEU A 188 1.90 15.60 -14.43
CA LEU A 188 1.31 14.26 -14.41
C LEU A 188 -0.22 14.32 -14.50
N PHE A 189 -0.86 15.27 -13.82
CA PHE A 189 -2.30 15.46 -13.93
C PHE A 189 -2.70 15.92 -15.34
N LYS A 190 -2.08 16.98 -15.84
CA LYS A 190 -2.46 17.63 -17.09
C LYS A 190 -2.20 16.76 -18.33
N GLU A 191 -1.01 16.14 -18.36
CA GLU A 191 -0.53 15.43 -19.54
C GLU A 191 -0.84 13.92 -19.51
N LYS A 192 -1.11 13.35 -18.31
CA LYS A 192 -1.25 11.91 -18.13
C LYS A 192 -2.52 11.50 -17.39
N GLY A 193 -3.30 12.46 -16.90
CA GLY A 193 -4.54 12.22 -16.18
C GLY A 193 -4.34 11.51 -14.83
N ILE A 194 -3.12 11.56 -14.27
CA ILE A 194 -2.83 10.93 -12.97
C ILE A 194 -3.34 11.83 -11.85
N VAL A 195 -4.25 11.32 -11.06
CA VAL A 195 -4.81 11.98 -9.89
C VAL A 195 -4.13 11.45 -8.63
N PHE A 196 -3.74 12.35 -7.75
CA PHE A 196 -3.10 12.03 -6.47
C PHE A 196 -4.11 12.18 -5.33
N GLN A 197 -3.97 11.36 -4.30
CA GLN A 197 -4.88 11.32 -3.16
C GLN A 197 -4.39 12.16 -1.97
N THR A 198 -3.08 12.43 -1.92
CA THR A 198 -2.45 13.15 -0.80
C THR A 198 -1.57 14.30 -1.30
N GLU A 199 -1.19 15.18 -0.38
CA GLU A 199 -0.21 16.23 -0.64
C GLU A 199 1.25 15.73 -0.53
N ASN A 200 1.46 14.44 -0.26
CA ASN A 200 2.78 13.87 -0.09
C ASN A 200 3.57 13.88 -1.42
N ASP A 201 4.79 14.39 -1.39
CA ASP A 201 5.70 14.44 -2.52
C ASP A 201 6.13 13.05 -3.01
N SER A 202 6.20 12.10 -2.09
CA SER A 202 6.53 10.70 -2.40
C SER A 202 5.44 10.01 -3.23
N GLU A 203 4.18 10.40 -3.07
CA GLU A 203 3.10 9.91 -3.94
C GLU A 203 3.31 10.40 -5.38
N VAL A 204 3.78 11.64 -5.55
CA VAL A 204 4.12 12.19 -6.87
C VAL A 204 5.29 11.44 -7.50
N ALA A 205 6.33 11.16 -6.71
CA ALA A 205 7.45 10.34 -7.16
C ALA A 205 6.99 8.94 -7.60
N ALA A 206 6.12 8.30 -6.81
CA ALA A 206 5.51 7.02 -7.13
C ALA A 206 4.73 7.06 -8.44
N GLY A 207 3.90 8.08 -8.64
CA GLY A 207 3.15 8.31 -9.88
C GLY A 207 4.06 8.50 -11.10
N TYR A 208 5.15 9.23 -10.94
CA TYR A 208 6.13 9.42 -12.01
C TYR A 208 6.84 8.11 -12.40
N ILE A 209 7.25 7.31 -11.41
CA ILE A 209 7.87 6.01 -11.63
C ILE A 209 6.90 5.09 -12.36
N SER A 210 5.63 5.01 -11.90
CA SER A 210 4.58 4.22 -12.55
C SER A 210 4.40 4.59 -14.02
N TYR A 211 4.40 5.90 -14.31
CA TYR A 211 4.27 6.40 -15.67
C TYR A 211 5.46 6.02 -16.55
N LYS A 212 6.68 6.13 -16.01
CA LYS A 212 7.89 5.77 -16.77
C LYS A 212 8.04 4.27 -16.99
N TRP A 213 7.72 3.47 -15.97
CA TRP A 213 7.81 2.01 -16.02
C TRP A 213 6.91 1.38 -17.09
N LYS A 214 5.72 1.93 -17.32
CA LYS A 214 4.81 1.48 -18.38
C LYS A 214 5.34 1.69 -19.80
N ARG A 215 6.49 2.37 -19.97
CA ARG A 215 7.09 2.69 -21.27
C ARG A 215 8.34 1.86 -21.60
N VAL A 216 8.77 1.03 -20.69
CA VAL A 216 9.87 0.07 -20.85
C VAL A 216 9.27 -1.31 -21.05
#